data_0aa79b2bbf6049ca759c3f435aa3e8dc
#
_entry.id   0aa79b2bbf6049ca759c3f435aa3e8dc
#
_cell.length_a   1.000
_cell.length_b   1.000
_cell.length_c   1.000
_cell.angle_alpha   90.00
_cell.angle_beta   90.00
_cell.angle_gamma   90.00
#
_symmetry.space_group_name_H-M   'P 1'
#
loop_
_entity.id
_entity.type
_entity.pdbx_description
1 polymer ?
#
loop_
_entity_poly.entity_id
_entity_poly.type
_entity_poly.pdbx_seq_one_letter_code
_entity_poly.pdbx_strand_id
1 'polypeptide(L)'
;MKMDAKDCKPIIEIKKLEVKRGGVTILNVPSLLIHAGEILALIGPNGAGKTTFLQTLSYLLKPFQGEIFFRGKKVETNHSVLEYRRKLAMVFQEPLLFDTTVFKNVASGLKIRGMKKKEIDDRVMGQLGRFGIGHLSHRSAKTLSGGEAQRTSLARAFALRPEILLLDEPFSSLDPPTRDSLIEDLEHILQQTRTTAIFATHDRLEALRLSNHMAVMNEGMILQIGSPEEVMNHPMNEWVASFVGVETILTGKVIKRNGGTFIASIGGQAIEAVGDAHFGETVVLCIRPENVTLSTRPSQEGTSARNVFSGRITKIISLGLYQKVHLQCGFPLVAYVTNHSLEELSLAEEKEVKASFKATAVTVIRKGES
;
A
#
# COMPACT_ATOMS: atom_id res chain seq x y z
N MET A 1 -19.46 15.86 4.86
CA MET A 1 -20.07 15.43 6.14
C MET A 1 -19.30 14.18 6.55
N LYS A 2 -18.28 14.33 7.42
CA LYS A 2 -17.50 13.21 7.97
C LYS A 2 -18.42 12.48 8.96
N MET A 3 -18.89 11.30 8.59
CA MET A 3 -19.52 10.39 9.56
C MET A 3 -18.42 9.85 10.48
N ASP A 4 -18.57 10.05 11.76
CA ASP A 4 -17.67 9.47 12.76
C ASP A 4 -17.69 7.94 12.64
N ALA A 5 -16.51 7.37 12.38
CA ALA A 5 -16.30 5.93 12.12
C ALA A 5 -16.58 5.03 13.37
N LYS A 6 -17.00 5.60 14.50
CA LYS A 6 -17.13 4.87 15.78
C LYS A 6 -18.42 4.06 15.95
N ASP A 7 -19.47 4.27 15.12
CA ASP A 7 -20.77 3.59 15.31
C ASP A 7 -21.12 2.56 14.21
N CYS A 8 -20.29 2.33 13.22
CA CYS A 8 -20.58 1.38 12.14
C CYS A 8 -19.98 0.02 12.48
N LYS A 9 -20.84 -1.00 12.69
CA LYS A 9 -20.38 -2.39 12.91
C LYS A 9 -19.52 -2.84 11.71
N PRO A 10 -18.39 -3.52 11.97
CA PRO A 10 -17.52 -3.99 10.90
C PRO A 10 -18.27 -5.01 10.02
N ILE A 11 -17.99 -4.97 8.70
CA ILE A 11 -18.48 -5.99 7.75
C ILE A 11 -17.69 -7.28 7.89
N ILE A 12 -16.37 -7.16 8.18
CA ILE A 12 -15.49 -8.28 8.51
C ILE A 12 -14.82 -7.99 9.85
N GLU A 13 -14.79 -8.98 10.72
CA GLU A 13 -13.99 -9.00 11.93
C GLU A 13 -13.16 -10.29 11.96
N ILE A 14 -11.87 -10.15 12.19
CA ILE A 14 -10.91 -11.25 12.30
C ILE A 14 -10.38 -11.28 13.73
N LYS A 15 -10.32 -12.49 14.31
CA LYS A 15 -9.77 -12.73 15.66
C LYS A 15 -8.78 -13.90 15.61
N LYS A 16 -7.54 -13.65 16.04
CA LYS A 16 -6.47 -14.65 16.23
C LYS A 16 -6.29 -15.58 15.03
N LEU A 17 -6.35 -15.02 13.81
CA LEU A 17 -6.26 -15.79 12.58
C LEU A 17 -4.81 -16.26 12.36
N GLU A 18 -4.65 -17.59 12.27
CA GLU A 18 -3.36 -18.21 12.01
C GLU A 18 -3.47 -19.22 10.88
N VAL A 19 -2.49 -19.24 9.98
CA VAL A 19 -2.35 -20.23 8.92
C VAL A 19 -0.99 -20.88 9.05
N LYS A 20 -0.97 -22.24 8.96
CA LYS A 20 0.26 -23.03 8.98
C LYS A 20 0.42 -23.82 7.69
N ARG A 21 1.66 -23.96 7.25
CA ARG A 21 2.06 -24.83 6.15
C ARG A 21 3.28 -25.64 6.55
N GLY A 22 3.17 -26.98 6.50
CA GLY A 22 4.26 -27.84 6.96
C GLY A 22 4.66 -27.61 8.42
N GLY A 23 3.72 -27.26 9.30
CA GLY A 23 3.99 -26.95 10.72
C GLY A 23 4.50 -25.54 11.00
N VAL A 24 4.87 -24.78 9.96
CA VAL A 24 5.36 -23.39 10.10
C VAL A 24 4.21 -22.40 9.97
N THR A 25 4.11 -21.44 10.87
CA THR A 25 3.15 -20.32 10.78
C THR A 25 3.56 -19.41 9.64
N ILE A 26 2.68 -19.26 8.63
CA ILE A 26 2.90 -18.41 7.45
C ILE A 26 1.98 -17.18 7.44
N LEU A 27 1.02 -17.12 8.34
CA LEU A 27 0.14 -15.97 8.55
C LEU A 27 -0.28 -15.92 10.02
N ASN A 28 -0.15 -14.75 10.62
CA ASN A 28 -0.62 -14.48 11.99
C ASN A 28 -1.22 -13.07 12.04
N VAL A 29 -2.55 -12.99 12.11
CA VAL A 29 -3.29 -11.74 12.22
C VAL A 29 -4.12 -11.78 13.50
N PRO A 30 -3.62 -11.16 14.60
CA PRO A 30 -4.29 -11.19 15.91
C PRO A 30 -5.68 -10.58 15.89
N SER A 31 -5.84 -9.46 15.19
CA SER A 31 -7.13 -8.76 15.06
C SER A 31 -7.13 -7.87 13.82
N LEU A 32 -8.25 -7.81 13.12
CA LEU A 32 -8.49 -6.84 12.05
C LEU A 32 -9.99 -6.58 11.93
N LEU A 33 -10.36 -5.31 11.81
CA LEU A 33 -11.72 -4.85 11.53
C LEU A 33 -11.75 -4.18 10.17
N ILE A 34 -12.73 -4.50 9.35
CA ILE A 34 -12.95 -3.88 8.03
C ILE A 34 -14.39 -3.40 7.99
N HIS A 35 -14.59 -2.13 7.67
CA HIS A 35 -15.91 -1.51 7.65
C HIS A 35 -16.57 -1.56 6.26
N ALA A 36 -17.89 -1.46 6.21
CA ALA A 36 -18.62 -1.46 4.95
C ALA A 36 -18.25 -0.23 4.10
N GLY A 37 -17.94 -0.44 2.81
CA GLY A 37 -17.50 0.59 1.88
C GLY A 37 -16.04 1.01 2.05
N GLU A 38 -15.30 0.36 2.94
CA GLU A 38 -13.86 0.56 3.11
C GLU A 38 -13.08 -0.06 1.94
N ILE A 39 -12.02 0.64 1.53
CA ILE A 39 -11.04 0.13 0.56
C ILE A 39 -9.71 -0.04 1.31
N LEU A 40 -9.38 -1.27 1.66
CA LEU A 40 -8.17 -1.63 2.39
C LEU A 40 -7.09 -2.11 1.42
N ALA A 41 -5.97 -1.41 1.36
CA ALA A 41 -4.76 -1.89 0.67
C ALA A 41 -3.92 -2.75 1.60
N LEU A 42 -3.58 -3.96 1.18
CA LEU A 42 -2.57 -4.80 1.81
C LEU A 42 -1.25 -4.60 1.06
N ILE A 43 -0.31 -3.89 1.66
CA ILE A 43 0.99 -3.63 1.04
C ILE A 43 2.10 -4.41 1.73
N GLY A 44 3.09 -4.80 0.98
CA GLY A 44 4.24 -5.56 1.48
C GLY A 44 5.03 -6.21 0.35
N PRO A 45 6.25 -6.68 0.63
CA PRO A 45 7.08 -7.36 -0.38
C PRO A 45 6.44 -8.67 -0.84
N ASN A 46 7.03 -9.25 -1.89
CA ASN A 46 6.68 -10.62 -2.30
C ASN A 46 6.97 -11.59 -1.17
N GLY A 47 6.05 -12.51 -0.91
CA GLY A 47 6.16 -13.44 0.22
C GLY A 47 5.67 -12.89 1.57
N ALA A 48 5.23 -11.64 1.67
CA ALA A 48 4.72 -11.06 2.93
C ALA A 48 3.44 -11.72 3.48
N GLY A 49 2.77 -12.60 2.69
CA GLY A 49 1.55 -13.27 3.12
C GLY A 49 0.24 -12.66 2.58
N LYS A 50 0.31 -11.63 1.71
CA LYS A 50 -0.86 -10.93 1.16
C LYS A 50 -1.87 -11.87 0.48
N THR A 51 -1.41 -12.66 -0.50
CA THR A 51 -2.23 -13.67 -1.19
C THR A 51 -2.79 -14.71 -0.22
N THR A 52 -1.96 -15.19 0.72
CA THR A 52 -2.39 -16.15 1.75
C THR A 52 -3.52 -15.55 2.60
N PHE A 53 -3.42 -14.29 2.98
CA PHE A 53 -4.45 -13.59 3.72
C PHE A 53 -5.76 -13.50 2.91
N LEU A 54 -5.72 -13.05 1.63
CA LEU A 54 -6.91 -12.97 0.77
C LEU A 54 -7.56 -14.35 0.55
N GLN A 55 -6.76 -15.39 0.33
CA GLN A 55 -7.25 -16.77 0.18
C GLN A 55 -7.88 -17.29 1.47
N THR A 56 -7.30 -16.96 2.62
CA THR A 56 -7.87 -17.34 3.93
C THR A 56 -9.17 -16.59 4.19
N LEU A 57 -9.18 -15.30 3.89
CA LEU A 57 -10.38 -14.47 4.04
C LEU A 57 -11.53 -14.95 3.16
N SER A 58 -11.24 -15.45 1.96
CA SER A 58 -12.25 -16.06 1.07
C SER A 58 -12.58 -17.53 1.41
N TYR A 59 -11.98 -18.11 2.43
CA TYR A 59 -12.04 -19.56 2.76
C TYR A 59 -11.61 -20.48 1.62
N LEU A 60 -10.82 -19.98 0.66
CA LEU A 60 -10.10 -20.85 -0.30
C LEU A 60 -8.99 -21.62 0.42
N LEU A 61 -8.39 -20.97 1.42
CA LEU A 61 -7.46 -21.59 2.36
C LEU A 61 -8.11 -21.59 3.75
N LYS A 62 -8.23 -22.79 4.34
CA LYS A 62 -8.80 -22.92 5.68
C LYS A 62 -7.77 -22.48 6.72
N PRO A 63 -8.13 -21.59 7.68
CA PRO A 63 -7.24 -21.22 8.77
C PRO A 63 -6.91 -22.43 9.66
N PHE A 64 -5.72 -22.44 10.25
CA PHE A 64 -5.34 -23.41 11.28
C PHE A 64 -6.09 -23.12 12.58
N GLN A 65 -6.14 -21.84 12.96
CA GLN A 65 -6.96 -21.37 14.10
C GLN A 65 -7.43 -19.92 13.84
N GLY A 66 -8.31 -19.46 14.73
CA GLY A 66 -8.89 -18.13 14.68
C GLY A 66 -10.29 -18.11 14.09
N GLU A 67 -10.86 -16.94 14.05
CA GLU A 67 -12.27 -16.74 13.71
C GLU A 67 -12.42 -15.59 12.72
N ILE A 68 -13.29 -15.79 11.73
CA ILE A 68 -13.74 -14.76 10.80
C ILE A 68 -15.23 -14.55 11.00
N PHE A 69 -15.62 -13.31 11.25
CA PHE A 69 -17.01 -12.90 11.35
C PHE A 69 -17.38 -12.05 10.14
N PHE A 70 -18.52 -12.33 9.55
CA PHE A 70 -19.14 -11.51 8.53
C PHE A 70 -20.43 -10.91 9.06
N ARG A 71 -20.52 -9.59 9.11
CA ARG A 71 -21.65 -8.85 9.71
C ARG A 71 -22.01 -9.37 11.11
N GLY A 72 -21.00 -9.64 11.93
CA GLY A 72 -21.14 -10.16 13.31
C GLY A 72 -21.51 -11.64 13.41
N LYS A 73 -21.66 -12.36 12.29
CA LYS A 73 -21.93 -13.81 12.28
C LYS A 73 -20.63 -14.57 11.99
N LYS A 74 -20.32 -15.55 12.83
CA LYS A 74 -19.13 -16.40 12.65
C LYS A 74 -19.28 -17.26 11.40
N VAL A 75 -18.23 -17.30 10.60
CA VAL A 75 -18.13 -18.12 9.39
C VAL A 75 -17.38 -19.41 9.77
N GLU A 76 -18.08 -20.50 10.02
CA GLU A 76 -17.45 -21.74 10.54
C GLU A 76 -18.01 -23.04 9.98
N THR A 77 -19.29 -23.08 9.62
CA THR A 77 -19.94 -24.27 9.04
C THR A 77 -19.87 -24.23 7.52
N ASN A 78 -19.95 -25.41 6.86
CA ASN A 78 -20.00 -25.45 5.40
C ASN A 78 -21.10 -24.60 4.79
N HIS A 79 -22.26 -24.52 5.45
CA HIS A 79 -23.39 -23.68 5.01
C HIS A 79 -23.05 -22.19 5.15
N SER A 80 -22.56 -21.75 6.30
CA SER A 80 -22.18 -20.34 6.52
C SER A 80 -21.01 -19.91 5.63
N VAL A 81 -20.05 -20.80 5.34
CA VAL A 81 -18.95 -20.55 4.40
C VAL A 81 -19.50 -20.36 2.98
N LEU A 82 -20.45 -21.19 2.52
CA LEU A 82 -21.02 -21.03 1.19
C LEU A 82 -21.81 -19.72 1.05
N GLU A 83 -22.63 -19.37 2.05
CA GLU A 83 -23.36 -18.11 2.08
C GLU A 83 -22.42 -16.91 2.07
N TYR A 84 -21.37 -16.96 2.89
CA TYR A 84 -20.32 -15.94 2.94
C TYR A 84 -19.62 -15.81 1.58
N ARG A 85 -19.14 -16.90 0.99
CA ARG A 85 -18.47 -16.90 -0.33
C ARG A 85 -19.36 -16.36 -1.46
N ARG A 86 -20.69 -16.49 -1.36
CA ARG A 86 -21.60 -15.87 -2.31
C ARG A 86 -21.68 -14.35 -2.21
N LYS A 87 -21.21 -13.78 -1.06
CA LYS A 87 -21.11 -12.33 -0.85
C LYS A 87 -19.78 -11.74 -1.30
N LEU A 88 -18.82 -12.61 -1.61
CA LEU A 88 -17.49 -12.24 -2.07
C LEU A 88 -17.36 -12.39 -3.58
N ALA A 89 -16.45 -11.61 -4.16
CA ALA A 89 -15.82 -11.91 -5.43
C ALA A 89 -14.31 -11.76 -5.26
N MET A 90 -13.54 -12.65 -5.88
CA MET A 90 -12.09 -12.60 -5.88
C MET A 90 -11.57 -12.51 -7.30
N VAL A 91 -10.63 -11.58 -7.52
CA VAL A 91 -9.88 -11.43 -8.75
C VAL A 91 -8.43 -11.79 -8.43
N PHE A 92 -7.88 -12.73 -9.14
CA PHE A 92 -6.51 -13.20 -8.99
C PHE A 92 -5.55 -12.36 -9.84
N GLN A 93 -4.28 -12.42 -9.53
CA GLN A 93 -3.21 -11.78 -10.28
C GLN A 93 -3.26 -12.18 -11.77
N GLU A 94 -3.44 -13.48 -12.06
CA GLU A 94 -3.78 -13.95 -13.39
C GLU A 94 -5.29 -13.95 -13.58
N PRO A 95 -5.83 -13.45 -14.71
CA PRO A 95 -7.28 -13.30 -14.92
C PRO A 95 -8.10 -14.60 -14.83
N LEU A 96 -7.48 -15.77 -14.99
CA LEU A 96 -8.10 -17.11 -14.91
C LEU A 96 -9.45 -17.20 -15.63
N LEU A 97 -9.46 -16.85 -16.93
CA LEU A 97 -10.66 -16.87 -17.74
C LEU A 97 -10.93 -18.29 -18.29
N PHE A 98 -12.22 -18.65 -18.40
CA PHE A 98 -12.63 -19.86 -19.08
C PHE A 98 -12.37 -19.75 -20.58
N ASP A 99 -12.07 -20.90 -21.21
CA ASP A 99 -11.92 -21.01 -22.66
C ASP A 99 -13.26 -20.85 -23.38
N THR A 100 -13.74 -19.63 -23.42
CA THR A 100 -15.00 -19.25 -24.05
C THR A 100 -15.01 -17.75 -24.35
N THR A 101 -16.15 -17.18 -24.76
CA THR A 101 -16.27 -15.74 -25.06
C THR A 101 -16.23 -14.89 -23.80
N VAL A 102 -15.89 -13.59 -23.96
CA VAL A 102 -15.92 -12.57 -22.90
C VAL A 102 -17.30 -12.56 -22.23
N PHE A 103 -18.36 -12.51 -23.01
CA PHE A 103 -19.75 -12.55 -22.50
C PHE A 103 -20.00 -13.77 -21.59
N LYS A 104 -19.62 -14.97 -22.06
CA LYS A 104 -19.83 -16.21 -21.29
C LYS A 104 -18.99 -16.26 -20.03
N ASN A 105 -17.79 -15.68 -20.04
CA ASN A 105 -16.94 -15.52 -18.84
C ASN A 105 -17.67 -14.68 -17.79
N VAL A 106 -18.16 -13.51 -18.15
CA VAL A 106 -18.87 -12.60 -17.22
C VAL A 106 -20.19 -13.22 -16.75
N ALA A 107 -20.90 -13.93 -17.64
CA ALA A 107 -22.17 -14.60 -17.32
C ALA A 107 -22.01 -15.83 -16.40
N SER A 108 -20.81 -16.40 -16.28
CA SER A 108 -20.60 -17.71 -15.64
C SER A 108 -21.14 -17.80 -14.22
N GLY A 109 -20.78 -16.85 -13.37
CA GLY A 109 -21.23 -16.80 -11.97
C GLY A 109 -22.74 -16.53 -11.82
N LEU A 110 -23.33 -15.74 -12.73
CA LEU A 110 -24.76 -15.48 -12.75
C LEU A 110 -25.58 -16.73 -13.11
N LYS A 111 -25.08 -17.52 -14.08
CA LYS A 111 -25.66 -18.81 -14.43
C LYS A 111 -25.63 -19.81 -13.29
N ILE A 112 -24.49 -19.92 -12.60
CA ILE A 112 -24.33 -20.79 -11.42
C ILE A 112 -25.31 -20.39 -10.31
N ARG A 113 -25.66 -19.09 -10.20
CA ARG A 113 -26.67 -18.59 -9.26
C ARG A 113 -28.11 -18.76 -9.74
N GLY A 114 -28.35 -19.38 -10.90
CA GLY A 114 -29.69 -19.68 -11.43
C GLY A 114 -30.48 -18.46 -11.92
N MET A 115 -29.78 -17.38 -12.31
CA MET A 115 -30.45 -16.17 -12.79
C MET A 115 -31.11 -16.37 -14.17
N LYS A 116 -32.18 -15.64 -14.44
CA LYS A 116 -32.91 -15.67 -15.72
C LYS A 116 -32.06 -15.08 -16.85
N LYS A 117 -32.17 -15.62 -18.07
CA LYS A 117 -31.38 -15.20 -19.23
C LYS A 117 -31.38 -13.69 -19.45
N LYS A 118 -32.57 -13.06 -19.48
CA LYS A 118 -32.72 -11.61 -19.72
C LYS A 118 -31.93 -10.78 -18.67
N GLU A 119 -31.99 -11.17 -17.39
CA GLU A 119 -31.28 -10.49 -16.33
C GLU A 119 -29.77 -10.68 -16.45
N ILE A 120 -29.32 -11.86 -16.92
CA ILE A 120 -27.91 -12.12 -17.21
C ILE A 120 -27.44 -11.22 -18.35
N ASP A 121 -28.20 -11.15 -19.45
CA ASP A 121 -27.83 -10.35 -20.62
C ASP A 121 -27.69 -8.86 -20.24
N ASP A 122 -28.65 -8.31 -19.52
CA ASP A 122 -28.62 -6.91 -19.05
C ASP A 122 -27.43 -6.64 -18.13
N ARG A 123 -27.18 -7.51 -17.15
CA ARG A 123 -26.07 -7.34 -16.21
C ARG A 123 -24.71 -7.48 -16.89
N VAL A 124 -24.55 -8.46 -17.74
CA VAL A 124 -23.28 -8.70 -18.45
C VAL A 124 -22.96 -7.50 -19.33
N MET A 125 -23.90 -7.06 -20.17
CA MET A 125 -23.66 -5.92 -21.06
C MET A 125 -23.40 -4.63 -20.28
N GLY A 126 -24.12 -4.41 -19.17
CA GLY A 126 -23.86 -3.28 -18.27
C GLY A 126 -22.45 -3.28 -17.68
N GLN A 127 -21.93 -4.44 -17.26
CA GLN A 127 -20.56 -4.51 -16.73
C GLN A 127 -19.52 -4.39 -17.85
N LEU A 128 -19.73 -5.03 -19.01
CA LEU A 128 -18.84 -4.89 -20.16
C LEU A 128 -18.75 -3.43 -20.62
N GLY A 129 -19.85 -2.70 -20.57
CA GLY A 129 -19.87 -1.26 -20.85
C GLY A 129 -19.08 -0.45 -19.85
N ARG A 130 -19.24 -0.73 -18.54
CA ARG A 130 -18.48 -0.04 -17.47
C ARG A 130 -16.97 -0.20 -17.59
N PHE A 131 -16.51 -1.36 -18.01
CA PHE A 131 -15.08 -1.63 -18.20
C PHE A 131 -14.59 -1.34 -19.64
N GLY A 132 -15.42 -0.70 -20.50
CA GLY A 132 -15.03 -0.31 -21.86
C GLY A 132 -14.81 -1.46 -22.85
N ILE A 133 -15.24 -2.69 -22.51
CA ILE A 133 -15.01 -3.91 -23.31
C ILE A 133 -16.28 -4.50 -23.94
N GLY A 134 -17.33 -3.70 -24.09
CA GLY A 134 -18.60 -4.15 -24.69
C GLY A 134 -18.44 -4.69 -26.11
N HIS A 135 -17.54 -4.07 -26.91
CA HIS A 135 -17.21 -4.49 -28.27
C HIS A 135 -16.53 -5.88 -28.35
N LEU A 136 -15.98 -6.36 -27.24
CA LEU A 136 -15.31 -7.67 -27.15
C LEU A 136 -16.26 -8.81 -26.71
N SER A 137 -17.55 -8.55 -26.50
CA SER A 137 -18.49 -9.51 -25.89
C SER A 137 -18.47 -10.90 -26.53
N HIS A 138 -18.34 -10.99 -27.85
CA HIS A 138 -18.31 -12.25 -28.60
C HIS A 138 -16.89 -12.79 -28.85
N ARG A 139 -15.85 -12.04 -28.49
CA ARG A 139 -14.46 -12.42 -28.71
C ARG A 139 -14.06 -13.56 -27.75
N SER A 140 -13.21 -14.48 -28.22
CA SER A 140 -12.66 -15.55 -27.40
C SER A 140 -11.71 -14.97 -26.34
N ALA A 141 -11.80 -15.44 -25.10
CA ALA A 141 -10.92 -15.03 -24.01
C ALA A 141 -9.43 -15.34 -24.28
N LYS A 142 -9.13 -16.34 -25.09
CA LYS A 142 -7.75 -16.71 -25.46
C LYS A 142 -7.05 -15.65 -26.32
N THR A 143 -7.79 -14.78 -26.99
CA THR A 143 -7.25 -13.78 -27.91
C THR A 143 -7.22 -12.38 -27.32
N LEU A 144 -7.49 -12.24 -26.04
CA LEU A 144 -7.46 -10.98 -25.32
C LEU A 144 -6.04 -10.57 -24.99
N SER A 145 -5.75 -9.28 -25.01
CA SER A 145 -4.58 -8.71 -24.36
C SER A 145 -4.67 -8.87 -22.84
N GLY A 146 -3.54 -8.70 -22.13
CA GLY A 146 -3.51 -8.77 -20.67
C GLY A 146 -4.52 -7.81 -20.02
N GLY A 147 -4.58 -6.55 -20.51
CA GLY A 147 -5.52 -5.55 -20.01
C GLY A 147 -6.98 -5.90 -20.29
N GLU A 148 -7.31 -6.38 -21.50
CA GLU A 148 -8.66 -6.84 -21.85
C GLU A 148 -9.09 -8.05 -21.01
N ALA A 149 -8.16 -8.98 -20.73
CA ALA A 149 -8.41 -10.14 -19.89
C ALA A 149 -8.67 -9.71 -18.42
N GLN A 150 -7.88 -8.77 -17.90
CA GLN A 150 -8.05 -8.25 -16.55
C GLN A 150 -9.36 -7.47 -16.40
N ARG A 151 -9.72 -6.62 -17.37
CA ARG A 151 -11.03 -5.94 -17.45
C ARG A 151 -12.17 -6.95 -17.48
N THR A 152 -12.03 -8.06 -18.21
CA THR A 152 -13.03 -9.14 -18.26
C THR A 152 -13.16 -9.84 -16.90
N SER A 153 -12.05 -10.08 -16.19
CA SER A 153 -12.06 -10.68 -14.85
C SER A 153 -12.76 -9.77 -13.83
N LEU A 154 -12.48 -8.47 -13.87
CA LEU A 154 -13.17 -7.47 -13.04
C LEU A 154 -14.65 -7.38 -13.38
N ALA A 155 -15.02 -7.31 -14.65
CA ALA A 155 -16.42 -7.30 -15.09
C ALA A 155 -17.17 -8.54 -14.60
N ARG A 156 -16.54 -9.74 -14.63
CA ARG A 156 -17.07 -11.00 -14.09
C ARG A 156 -17.31 -10.90 -12.58
N ALA A 157 -16.39 -10.30 -11.83
CA ALA A 157 -16.50 -10.13 -10.39
C ALA A 157 -17.66 -9.16 -10.04
N PHE A 158 -17.71 -7.99 -10.68
CA PHE A 158 -18.73 -6.98 -10.42
C PHE A 158 -20.13 -7.37 -10.89
N ALA A 159 -20.25 -8.26 -11.91
CA ALA A 159 -21.55 -8.79 -12.35
C ALA A 159 -22.29 -9.49 -11.22
N LEU A 160 -21.58 -10.07 -10.26
CA LEU A 160 -22.16 -10.75 -9.10
C LEU A 160 -22.69 -9.78 -8.02
N ARG A 161 -22.42 -8.46 -8.14
CA ARG A 161 -22.71 -7.45 -7.11
C ARG A 161 -22.22 -7.89 -5.73
N PRO A 162 -20.92 -8.12 -5.57
CA PRO A 162 -20.36 -8.61 -4.31
C PRO A 162 -20.49 -7.52 -3.24
N GLU A 163 -20.64 -7.93 -1.98
CA GLU A 163 -20.53 -7.03 -0.84
C GLU A 163 -19.07 -6.75 -0.52
N ILE A 164 -18.18 -7.71 -0.82
CA ILE A 164 -16.73 -7.63 -0.62
C ILE A 164 -16.02 -8.07 -1.90
N LEU A 165 -15.11 -7.25 -2.37
CA LEU A 165 -14.23 -7.53 -3.50
C LEU A 165 -12.81 -7.76 -3.00
N LEU A 166 -12.24 -8.92 -3.31
CA LEU A 166 -10.85 -9.28 -3.01
C LEU A 166 -10.05 -9.22 -4.31
N LEU A 167 -8.95 -8.49 -4.32
CA LEU A 167 -8.10 -8.31 -5.50
C LEU A 167 -6.66 -8.67 -5.14
N ASP A 168 -6.10 -9.64 -5.82
CA ASP A 168 -4.73 -10.09 -5.61
C ASP A 168 -3.84 -9.58 -6.75
N GLU A 169 -3.04 -8.54 -6.49
CA GLU A 169 -2.16 -7.86 -7.43
C GLU A 169 -2.80 -7.58 -8.81
N PRO A 170 -3.97 -6.89 -8.85
CA PRO A 170 -4.82 -6.83 -10.05
C PRO A 170 -4.19 -6.05 -11.21
N PHE A 171 -3.07 -5.34 -11.00
CA PHE A 171 -2.44 -4.48 -12.00
C PHE A 171 -1.02 -4.90 -12.38
N SER A 172 -0.45 -5.91 -11.73
CA SER A 172 0.98 -6.25 -11.79
C SER A 172 1.48 -6.69 -13.16
N SER A 173 0.60 -7.25 -14.01
CA SER A 173 0.95 -7.74 -15.36
C SER A 173 0.65 -6.74 -16.49
N LEU A 174 0.28 -5.49 -16.15
CA LEU A 174 -0.15 -4.50 -17.12
C LEU A 174 0.97 -3.49 -17.43
N ASP A 175 1.02 -3.04 -18.66
CA ASP A 175 1.84 -1.90 -19.06
C ASP A 175 1.34 -0.61 -18.40
N PRO A 176 2.20 0.40 -18.18
CA PRO A 176 1.83 1.59 -17.41
C PRO A 176 0.57 2.32 -17.89
N PRO A 177 0.35 2.60 -19.20
CA PRO A 177 -0.88 3.28 -19.64
C PRO A 177 -2.15 2.47 -19.38
N THR A 178 -2.11 1.16 -19.63
CA THR A 178 -3.25 0.25 -19.39
C THR A 178 -3.54 0.15 -17.88
N ARG A 179 -2.49 0.08 -17.06
CA ARG A 179 -2.59 0.06 -15.59
C ARG A 179 -3.27 1.32 -15.07
N ASP A 180 -2.79 2.50 -15.47
CA ASP A 180 -3.35 3.78 -15.01
C ASP A 180 -4.82 3.92 -15.37
N SER A 181 -5.19 3.59 -16.62
CA SER A 181 -6.58 3.59 -17.06
C SER A 181 -7.46 2.61 -16.26
N LEU A 182 -6.95 1.41 -15.95
CA LEU A 182 -7.73 0.43 -15.18
C LEU A 182 -7.89 0.83 -13.71
N ILE A 183 -6.88 1.49 -13.12
CA ILE A 183 -6.96 2.06 -11.76
C ILE A 183 -8.07 3.13 -11.71
N GLU A 184 -8.12 4.05 -12.68
CA GLU A 184 -9.15 5.08 -12.77
C GLU A 184 -10.56 4.49 -12.89
N ASP A 185 -10.74 3.50 -13.78
CA ASP A 185 -12.01 2.80 -13.93
C ASP A 185 -12.45 2.12 -12.63
N LEU A 186 -11.51 1.42 -11.96
CA LEU A 186 -11.80 0.71 -10.71
C LEU A 186 -12.14 1.69 -9.58
N GLU A 187 -11.39 2.78 -9.45
CA GLU A 187 -11.64 3.84 -8.46
C GLU A 187 -13.07 4.38 -8.62
N HIS A 188 -13.45 4.77 -9.86
CA HIS A 188 -14.78 5.29 -10.16
C HIS A 188 -15.89 4.28 -9.84
N ILE A 189 -15.70 3.01 -10.20
CA ILE A 189 -16.68 1.95 -9.93
C ILE A 189 -16.82 1.69 -8.43
N LEU A 190 -15.72 1.64 -7.67
CA LEU A 190 -15.76 1.43 -6.23
C LEU A 190 -16.47 2.59 -5.51
N GLN A 191 -16.20 3.83 -5.90
CA GLN A 191 -16.89 5.02 -5.37
C GLN A 191 -18.40 4.98 -5.65
N GLN A 192 -18.81 4.63 -6.87
CA GLN A 192 -20.22 4.53 -7.24
C GLN A 192 -20.97 3.40 -6.52
N THR A 193 -20.32 2.25 -6.37
CA THR A 193 -20.97 1.05 -5.84
C THR A 193 -20.88 0.94 -4.33
N ARG A 194 -19.97 1.69 -3.70
CA ARG A 194 -19.61 1.58 -2.27
C ARG A 194 -19.29 0.13 -1.87
N THR A 195 -18.72 -0.64 -2.79
CA THR A 195 -18.30 -2.01 -2.54
C THR A 195 -17.10 -1.98 -1.60
N THR A 196 -17.14 -2.77 -0.53
CA THR A 196 -15.95 -2.98 0.32
C THR A 196 -14.90 -3.70 -0.50
N ALA A 197 -13.68 -3.18 -0.55
CA ALA A 197 -12.61 -3.82 -1.31
C ALA A 197 -11.37 -4.05 -0.44
N ILE A 198 -10.74 -5.20 -0.63
CA ILE A 198 -9.45 -5.51 -0.03
C ILE A 198 -8.53 -5.92 -1.18
N PHE A 199 -7.47 -5.15 -1.41
CA PHE A 199 -6.56 -5.46 -2.50
C PHE A 199 -5.12 -5.56 -2.04
N ALA A 200 -4.44 -6.58 -2.53
CA ALA A 200 -3.02 -6.80 -2.31
C ALA A 200 -2.22 -6.14 -3.43
N THR A 201 -1.18 -5.42 -3.06
CA THR A 201 -0.22 -4.86 -4.01
C THR A 201 1.15 -4.69 -3.35
N HIS A 202 2.20 -4.68 -4.15
CA HIS A 202 3.53 -4.24 -3.72
C HIS A 202 3.83 -2.80 -4.17
N ASP A 203 2.94 -2.19 -4.96
CA ASP A 203 3.07 -0.82 -5.45
C ASP A 203 2.39 0.16 -4.48
N ARG A 204 3.18 1.07 -3.92
CA ARG A 204 2.72 2.10 -2.98
C ARG A 204 1.81 3.13 -3.63
N LEU A 205 2.02 3.45 -4.91
CA LEU A 205 1.22 4.43 -5.63
C LEU A 205 -0.20 3.91 -5.89
N GLU A 206 -0.34 2.62 -6.21
CA GLU A 206 -1.65 1.97 -6.32
C GLU A 206 -2.41 2.06 -5.00
N ALA A 207 -1.73 1.75 -3.89
CA ALA A 207 -2.32 1.84 -2.57
C ALA A 207 -2.73 3.26 -2.19
N LEU A 208 -1.87 4.26 -2.46
CA LEU A 208 -2.15 5.68 -2.21
C LEU A 208 -3.36 6.20 -3.01
N ARG A 209 -3.53 5.75 -4.25
CA ARG A 209 -4.62 6.20 -5.13
C ARG A 209 -5.96 5.58 -4.78
N LEU A 210 -5.99 4.28 -4.48
CA LEU A 210 -7.23 3.52 -4.39
C LEU A 210 -7.76 3.39 -2.96
N SER A 211 -6.90 3.35 -1.94
CA SER A 211 -7.33 2.99 -0.60
C SER A 211 -7.65 4.17 0.31
N ASN A 212 -8.55 3.93 1.25
CA ASN A 212 -8.77 4.83 2.37
C ASN A 212 -8.14 4.28 3.69
N HIS A 213 -7.77 2.99 3.71
CA HIS A 213 -6.93 2.39 4.73
C HIS A 213 -5.84 1.53 4.09
N MET A 214 -4.71 1.45 4.77
CA MET A 214 -3.54 0.72 4.32
C MET A 214 -3.03 -0.16 5.46
N ALA A 215 -2.80 -1.44 5.19
CA ALA A 215 -2.19 -2.39 6.11
C ALA A 215 -0.84 -2.84 5.55
N VAL A 216 0.23 -2.59 6.29
CA VAL A 216 1.58 -3.01 5.93
C VAL A 216 1.83 -4.41 6.45
N MET A 217 2.11 -5.35 5.55
CA MET A 217 2.37 -6.75 5.89
C MET A 217 3.82 -7.12 5.68
N ASN A 218 4.37 -7.89 6.62
CA ASN A 218 5.66 -8.56 6.48
C ASN A 218 5.62 -9.90 7.22
N GLU A 219 6.23 -10.93 6.63
CA GLU A 219 6.39 -12.27 7.23
C GLU A 219 5.09 -12.83 7.85
N GLY A 220 3.96 -12.62 7.14
CA GLY A 220 2.64 -13.10 7.57
C GLY A 220 1.99 -12.28 8.69
N MET A 221 2.57 -11.16 9.09
CA MET A 221 2.03 -10.27 10.12
C MET A 221 1.62 -8.92 9.55
N ILE A 222 0.62 -8.29 10.14
CA ILE A 222 0.30 -6.90 9.89
C ILE A 222 1.10 -6.06 10.89
N LEU A 223 2.03 -5.25 10.38
CA LEU A 223 2.91 -4.41 11.20
C LEU A 223 2.28 -3.07 11.55
N GLN A 224 1.52 -2.48 10.61
CA GLN A 224 0.86 -1.19 10.81
C GLN A 224 -0.43 -1.14 10.00
N ILE A 225 -1.46 -0.50 10.56
CA ILE A 225 -2.70 -0.13 9.85
C ILE A 225 -2.98 1.34 10.13
N GLY A 226 -3.39 2.07 9.11
CA GLY A 226 -3.78 3.47 9.23
C GLY A 226 -4.28 4.04 7.91
N SER A 227 -4.54 5.34 7.86
CA SER A 227 -4.74 6.02 6.59
C SER A 227 -3.47 5.95 5.74
N PRO A 228 -3.56 6.04 4.40
CA PRO A 228 -2.37 6.08 3.55
C PRO A 228 -1.38 7.17 3.97
N GLU A 229 -1.88 8.34 4.33
CA GLU A 229 -1.08 9.46 4.81
C GLU A 229 -0.35 9.13 6.13
N GLU A 230 -1.06 8.51 7.08
CA GLU A 230 -0.49 8.10 8.37
C GLU A 230 0.61 7.06 8.19
N VAL A 231 0.36 6.00 7.41
CA VAL A 231 1.35 4.94 7.17
C VAL A 231 2.58 5.48 6.46
N MET A 232 2.39 6.37 5.48
CA MET A 232 3.50 6.96 4.73
C MET A 232 4.32 7.94 5.58
N ASN A 233 3.69 8.80 6.38
CA ASN A 233 4.37 9.88 7.08
C ASN A 233 4.76 9.55 8.52
N HIS A 234 4.08 8.57 9.15
CA HIS A 234 4.30 8.14 10.53
C HIS A 234 4.50 6.63 10.63
N PRO A 235 5.58 6.08 10.02
CA PRO A 235 5.88 4.66 10.11
C PRO A 235 6.15 4.26 11.56
N MET A 236 5.58 3.12 12.00
CA MET A 236 5.68 2.65 13.39
C MET A 236 7.07 2.08 13.74
N ASN A 237 7.82 1.62 12.76
CA ASN A 237 9.16 1.06 12.97
C ASN A 237 10.08 1.28 11.75
N GLU A 238 11.36 0.98 11.92
CA GLU A 238 12.40 1.15 10.90
C GLU A 238 12.10 0.35 9.62
N TRP A 239 11.54 -0.85 9.76
CA TRP A 239 11.20 -1.69 8.62
C TRP A 239 10.08 -1.06 7.77
N VAL A 240 8.99 -0.61 8.43
CA VAL A 240 7.92 0.10 7.73
C VAL A 240 8.45 1.38 7.09
N ALA A 241 9.27 2.17 7.80
CA ALA A 241 9.90 3.37 7.25
C ALA A 241 10.68 3.08 5.96
N SER A 242 11.54 2.08 5.99
CA SER A 242 12.29 1.63 4.80
C SER A 242 11.35 1.19 3.67
N PHE A 243 10.35 0.38 4.01
CA PHE A 243 9.38 -0.13 3.02
C PHE A 243 8.58 1.01 2.36
N VAL A 244 8.18 2.05 3.10
CA VAL A 244 7.45 3.21 2.52
C VAL A 244 8.36 4.25 1.86
N GLY A 245 9.67 3.97 1.73
CA GLY A 245 10.60 4.77 0.93
C GLY A 245 11.38 5.82 1.70
N VAL A 246 11.49 5.69 3.02
CA VAL A 246 12.49 6.44 3.79
C VAL A 246 13.85 5.81 3.55
N GLU A 247 14.80 6.60 3.06
CA GLU A 247 16.12 6.09 2.70
C GLU A 247 17.21 6.43 3.72
N THR A 248 16.99 7.46 4.52
CA THR A 248 17.89 7.83 5.62
C THR A 248 17.20 7.53 6.94
N ILE A 249 17.66 6.48 7.62
CA ILE A 249 17.16 6.00 8.91
C ILE A 249 18.37 5.98 9.86
N LEU A 250 18.32 6.80 10.91
CA LEU A 250 19.45 7.05 11.79
C LEU A 250 19.03 6.83 13.24
N THR A 251 19.78 6.04 13.98
CA THR A 251 19.57 5.88 15.42
C THR A 251 20.46 6.88 16.17
N GLY A 252 19.86 7.67 17.05
CA GLY A 252 20.56 8.67 17.86
C GLY A 252 20.08 8.74 19.29
N LYS A 253 20.83 9.44 20.12
CA LYS A 253 20.52 9.67 21.53
C LYS A 253 20.16 11.13 21.75
N VAL A 254 19.04 11.39 22.42
CA VAL A 254 18.59 12.76 22.73
C VAL A 254 19.54 13.42 23.71
N ILE A 255 20.12 14.58 23.31
CA ILE A 255 21.11 15.32 24.12
C ILE A 255 20.58 16.67 24.58
N LYS A 256 19.48 17.20 24.00
CA LYS A 256 18.90 18.48 24.39
C LYS A 256 17.42 18.53 24.05
N ARG A 257 16.63 19.27 24.84
CA ARG A 257 15.22 19.60 24.58
C ARG A 257 15.02 21.09 24.48
N ASN A 258 14.19 21.56 23.54
CA ASN A 258 13.94 22.97 23.28
C ASN A 258 12.45 23.16 22.98
N GLY A 259 11.54 23.14 23.97
CA GLY A 259 10.15 23.57 23.83
C GLY A 259 9.43 23.12 22.54
N GLY A 260 9.15 21.81 22.38
CA GLY A 260 8.49 21.23 21.17
C GLY A 260 9.45 20.70 20.11
N THR A 261 10.78 20.90 20.29
CA THR A 261 11.85 20.25 19.51
C THR A 261 12.86 19.58 20.43
N PHE A 262 13.63 18.67 19.89
CA PHE A 262 14.76 18.08 20.58
C PHE A 262 15.95 17.92 19.62
N ILE A 263 17.14 17.75 20.20
CA ILE A 263 18.36 17.50 19.45
C ILE A 263 18.84 16.09 19.81
N ALA A 264 19.06 15.25 18.78
CA ALA A 264 19.66 13.94 18.91
C ALA A 264 21.11 13.95 18.37
N SER A 265 22.02 13.27 19.06
CA SER A 265 23.39 13.06 18.61
C SER A 265 23.52 11.79 17.79
N ILE A 266 24.09 11.90 16.59
CA ILE A 266 24.31 10.82 15.64
C ILE A 266 25.71 10.96 15.04
N GLY A 267 26.61 10.03 15.30
CA GLY A 267 27.97 10.09 14.77
C GLY A 267 28.76 11.37 15.10
N GLY A 268 28.46 11.99 16.25
CA GLY A 268 29.04 13.28 16.64
C GLY A 268 28.35 14.52 16.05
N GLN A 269 27.37 14.34 15.18
CA GLN A 269 26.53 15.41 14.62
C GLN A 269 25.25 15.59 15.44
N ALA A 270 24.72 16.81 15.48
CA ALA A 270 23.51 17.19 16.19
C ALA A 270 22.37 17.39 15.19
N ILE A 271 21.30 16.58 15.26
CA ILE A 271 20.12 16.71 14.42
C ILE A 271 18.94 17.18 15.27
N GLU A 272 18.32 18.30 14.87
CA GLU A 272 17.11 18.81 15.49
C GLU A 272 15.87 18.20 14.82
N ALA A 273 14.94 17.74 15.63
CA ALA A 273 13.66 17.20 15.20
C ALA A 273 12.50 17.78 16.02
N VAL A 274 11.30 17.83 15.43
CA VAL A 274 10.07 18.22 16.13
C VAL A 274 9.50 17.01 16.86
N GLY A 275 9.09 17.23 18.09
CA GLY A 275 8.46 16.21 18.91
C GLY A 275 8.86 16.34 20.38
N ASP A 276 8.28 15.46 21.18
CA ASP A 276 8.60 15.35 22.61
C ASP A 276 9.39 14.05 22.83
N ALA A 277 10.64 14.17 23.29
CA ALA A 277 11.52 13.05 23.61
C ALA A 277 12.28 13.38 24.89
N HIS A 278 12.64 12.36 25.69
CA HIS A 278 13.33 12.55 26.96
C HIS A 278 14.84 12.60 26.76
N PHE A 279 15.52 13.38 27.63
CA PHE A 279 16.98 13.41 27.63
C PHE A 279 17.54 11.99 27.85
N GLY A 280 18.48 11.60 27.01
CA GLY A 280 19.08 10.27 27.03
C GLY A 280 18.27 9.18 26.31
N GLU A 281 17.05 9.46 25.87
CA GLU A 281 16.22 8.52 25.09
C GLU A 281 16.89 8.18 23.76
N THR A 282 16.78 6.90 23.35
CA THR A 282 17.22 6.46 22.03
C THR A 282 16.04 6.60 21.04
N VAL A 283 16.25 7.39 20.00
CA VAL A 283 15.26 7.65 18.96
C VAL A 283 15.80 7.25 17.59
N VAL A 284 14.89 6.90 16.69
CA VAL A 284 15.20 6.69 15.27
C VAL A 284 14.65 7.87 14.49
N LEU A 285 15.54 8.55 13.75
CA LEU A 285 15.23 9.68 12.90
C LEU A 285 15.15 9.23 11.44
N CYS A 286 14.04 9.50 10.82
CA CYS A 286 13.71 9.15 9.44
C CYS A 286 13.68 10.42 8.59
N ILE A 287 14.51 10.46 7.55
CA ILE A 287 14.61 11.62 6.65
C ILE A 287 14.33 11.15 5.23
N ARG A 288 13.35 11.76 4.57
CA ARG A 288 13.03 11.45 3.18
C ARG A 288 13.97 12.20 2.24
N PRO A 289 14.46 11.56 1.15
CA PRO A 289 15.40 12.18 0.22
C PRO A 289 14.87 13.46 -0.42
N GLU A 290 13.57 13.54 -0.69
CA GLU A 290 12.90 14.72 -1.26
C GLU A 290 12.88 15.94 -0.33
N ASN A 291 13.11 15.75 0.97
CA ASN A 291 13.17 16.82 1.96
C ASN A 291 14.59 17.37 2.16
N VAL A 292 15.59 16.81 1.50
CA VAL A 292 16.99 17.21 1.61
C VAL A 292 17.34 18.15 0.45
N THR A 293 17.78 19.35 0.77
CA THR A 293 18.24 20.36 -0.20
C THR A 293 19.77 20.40 -0.23
N LEU A 294 20.35 20.42 -1.41
CA LEU A 294 21.79 20.53 -1.62
C LEU A 294 22.16 21.96 -2.08
N SER A 295 23.31 22.46 -1.60
CA SER A 295 23.88 23.75 -2.00
C SER A 295 25.39 23.69 -2.05
N THR A 296 25.99 24.40 -2.98
CA THR A 296 27.46 24.61 -3.11
C THR A 296 27.94 25.89 -2.44
N ARG A 297 27.00 26.76 -2.01
CA ARG A 297 27.30 28.01 -1.32
C ARG A 297 27.22 27.84 0.18
N PRO A 298 27.92 28.68 0.98
CA PRO A 298 27.68 28.76 2.41
C PRO A 298 26.19 28.97 2.68
N SER A 299 25.65 28.38 3.77
CA SER A 299 24.26 28.60 4.15
C SER A 299 24.00 30.09 4.31
N GLN A 300 22.98 30.60 3.60
CA GLN A 300 22.52 31.98 3.81
C GLN A 300 22.02 32.10 5.25
N GLU A 301 22.49 33.16 5.97
CA GLU A 301 21.91 33.52 7.25
C GLU A 301 20.40 33.78 7.08
N GLY A 302 19.57 33.26 7.99
CA GLY A 302 18.11 33.49 7.94
C GLY A 302 17.29 32.35 7.32
N THR A 303 17.82 31.15 7.15
CA THR A 303 17.04 29.98 6.72
C THR A 303 16.26 29.33 7.86
N SER A 304 15.09 28.77 7.56
CA SER A 304 14.30 27.93 8.49
C SER A 304 14.81 26.49 8.60
N ALA A 305 15.76 26.08 7.77
CA ALA A 305 16.42 24.78 7.87
C ALA A 305 17.37 24.77 9.08
N ARG A 306 17.00 24.04 10.13
CA ARG A 306 17.79 23.93 11.36
C ARG A 306 18.93 22.91 11.24
N ASN A 307 18.80 21.95 10.35
CA ASN A 307 19.77 20.92 10.09
C ASN A 307 20.57 21.29 8.85
N VAL A 308 21.84 21.63 9.02
CA VAL A 308 22.76 22.00 7.94
C VAL A 308 24.10 21.30 8.18
N PHE A 309 24.52 20.47 7.23
CA PHE A 309 25.71 19.65 7.33
C PHE A 309 26.61 19.83 6.11
N SER A 310 27.91 19.86 6.31
CA SER A 310 28.86 19.64 5.22
C SER A 310 28.94 18.15 4.92
N GLY A 311 28.82 17.79 3.68
CA GLY A 311 28.90 16.40 3.27
C GLY A 311 29.64 16.23 1.94
N ARG A 312 30.23 15.05 1.76
CA ARG A 312 30.86 14.66 0.51
C ARG A 312 29.91 13.73 -0.26
N ILE A 313 29.75 13.98 -1.54
CA ILE A 313 28.97 13.11 -2.43
C ILE A 313 29.77 11.81 -2.64
N THR A 314 29.17 10.68 -2.26
CA THR A 314 29.81 9.35 -2.41
C THR A 314 29.34 8.60 -3.65
N LYS A 315 28.11 8.88 -4.13
CA LYS A 315 27.56 8.24 -5.31
C LYS A 315 26.39 9.06 -5.87
N ILE A 316 26.24 9.05 -7.21
CA ILE A 316 25.09 9.61 -7.92
C ILE A 316 24.48 8.52 -8.79
N ILE A 317 23.13 8.32 -8.65
CA ILE A 317 22.38 7.31 -9.41
C ILE A 317 21.25 8.01 -10.15
N SER A 318 21.22 7.84 -11.48
CA SER A 318 20.11 8.38 -12.29
C SER A 318 18.86 7.51 -12.14
N LEU A 319 17.74 8.16 -11.82
CA LEU A 319 16.40 7.55 -11.73
C LEU A 319 15.46 8.13 -12.81
N GLY A 320 16.01 8.60 -13.91
CA GLY A 320 15.29 9.19 -15.03
C GLY A 320 15.03 10.67 -14.84
N LEU A 321 13.90 11.04 -14.23
CA LEU A 321 13.51 12.44 -14.03
C LEU A 321 14.31 13.17 -12.93
N TYR A 322 14.93 12.43 -12.04
CA TYR A 322 15.73 12.95 -10.93
C TYR A 322 16.96 12.06 -10.67
N GLN A 323 17.88 12.62 -9.92
CA GLN A 323 19.12 11.97 -9.51
C GLN A 323 19.07 11.69 -8.00
N LYS A 324 19.45 10.48 -7.62
CA LYS A 324 19.64 10.07 -6.23
C LYS A 324 21.09 10.30 -5.86
N VAL A 325 21.32 11.19 -4.90
CA VAL A 325 22.64 11.58 -4.42
C VAL A 325 22.87 11.03 -3.02
N HIS A 326 23.87 10.19 -2.88
CA HIS A 326 24.34 9.68 -1.60
C HIS A 326 25.43 10.58 -1.05
N LEU A 327 25.33 10.93 0.23
CA LEU A 327 26.23 11.84 0.92
C LEU A 327 26.77 11.20 2.22
N GLN A 328 27.97 11.59 2.59
CA GLN A 328 28.56 11.32 3.90
C GLN A 328 28.70 12.66 4.64
N CYS A 329 27.85 12.88 5.65
CA CYS A 329 27.78 14.12 6.45
C CYS A 329 28.22 13.91 7.92
N GLY A 330 29.11 12.94 8.19
CA GLY A 330 29.31 12.35 9.52
C GLY A 330 28.32 11.22 9.80
N PHE A 331 27.29 11.13 8.99
CA PHE A 331 26.31 10.05 8.87
C PHE A 331 25.88 9.92 7.41
N PRO A 332 25.37 8.76 6.95
CA PRO A 332 24.87 8.61 5.60
C PRO A 332 23.57 9.41 5.42
N LEU A 333 23.48 10.14 4.32
CA LEU A 333 22.29 10.94 3.96
C LEU A 333 22.01 10.76 2.46
N VAL A 334 20.72 10.72 2.09
CA VAL A 334 20.29 10.63 0.70
C VAL A 334 19.46 11.85 0.34
N ALA A 335 19.70 12.40 -0.85
CA ALA A 335 18.93 13.51 -1.42
C ALA A 335 18.46 13.18 -2.84
N TYR A 336 17.29 13.68 -3.22
CA TYR A 336 16.84 13.69 -4.60
C TYR A 336 17.00 15.08 -5.18
N VAL A 337 17.62 15.17 -6.35
CA VAL A 337 17.80 16.42 -7.10
C VAL A 337 17.37 16.25 -8.54
N THR A 338 16.90 17.31 -9.17
CA THR A 338 16.57 17.30 -10.60
C THR A 338 17.86 17.25 -11.46
N ASN A 339 17.72 16.81 -12.72
CA ASN A 339 18.83 16.86 -13.68
C ASN A 339 19.38 18.29 -13.83
N HIS A 340 18.49 19.28 -13.86
CA HIS A 340 18.88 20.70 -13.93
C HIS A 340 19.72 21.14 -12.71
N SER A 341 19.28 20.75 -11.49
CA SER A 341 20.05 21.07 -10.27
C SER A 341 21.39 20.36 -10.22
N LEU A 342 21.50 19.11 -10.78
CA LEU A 342 22.77 18.41 -10.90
C LEU A 342 23.76 19.21 -11.74
N GLU A 343 23.31 19.71 -12.90
CA GLU A 343 24.13 20.50 -13.84
C GLU A 343 24.45 21.89 -13.26
N GLU A 344 23.46 22.64 -12.79
CA GLU A 344 23.63 23.99 -12.25
C GLU A 344 24.60 24.04 -11.07
N LEU A 345 24.47 23.08 -10.15
CA LEU A 345 25.38 22.97 -9.01
C LEU A 345 26.65 22.21 -9.35
N SER A 346 26.79 21.71 -10.59
CA SER A 346 27.92 20.87 -11.05
C SER A 346 28.23 19.74 -10.04
N LEU A 347 27.18 19.01 -9.60
CA LEU A 347 27.35 17.93 -8.64
C LEU A 347 28.10 16.75 -9.27
N ALA A 348 29.10 16.25 -8.55
CA ALA A 348 29.90 15.09 -8.96
C ALA A 348 30.31 14.30 -7.71
N GLU A 349 30.65 13.04 -7.91
CA GLU A 349 31.23 12.22 -6.83
C GLU A 349 32.50 12.91 -6.28
N GLU A 350 32.76 12.72 -5.00
CA GLU A 350 33.81 13.35 -4.22
C GLU A 350 33.65 14.86 -3.98
N LYS A 351 32.66 15.54 -4.56
CA LYS A 351 32.42 16.94 -4.35
C LYS A 351 31.85 17.21 -2.95
N GLU A 352 32.36 18.26 -2.30
CA GLU A 352 31.81 18.76 -1.04
C GLU A 352 30.62 19.68 -1.29
N VAL A 353 29.54 19.45 -0.57
CA VAL A 353 28.29 20.21 -0.62
C VAL A 353 27.74 20.47 0.76
N LYS A 354 26.82 21.43 0.88
CA LYS A 354 25.96 21.59 2.04
C LYS A 354 24.65 20.88 1.83
N ALA A 355 24.29 19.97 2.74
CA ALA A 355 23.00 19.33 2.80
C ALA A 355 22.18 19.99 3.93
N SER A 356 20.94 20.36 3.64
CA SER A 356 20.07 21.00 4.63
C SER A 356 18.65 20.43 4.59
N PHE A 357 18.00 20.36 5.76
CA PHE A 357 16.60 19.97 5.90
C PHE A 357 15.97 20.58 7.16
N LYS A 358 14.66 20.74 7.16
CA LYS A 358 13.91 21.32 8.30
C LYS A 358 13.79 20.30 9.43
N ALA A 359 13.71 20.77 10.68
CA ALA A 359 13.39 19.92 11.82
C ALA A 359 12.00 19.23 11.68
N THR A 360 11.05 19.90 11.00
CA THR A 360 9.72 19.35 10.68
C THR A 360 9.74 18.26 9.60
N ALA A 361 10.82 18.11 8.86
CA ALA A 361 10.99 17.07 7.84
C ALA A 361 11.56 15.76 8.40
N VAL A 362 11.87 15.74 9.69
CA VAL A 362 12.39 14.57 10.40
C VAL A 362 11.22 13.85 11.08
N THR A 363 10.89 12.66 10.61
CA THR A 363 9.94 11.78 11.30
C THR A 363 10.68 11.00 12.38
N VAL A 364 10.09 10.95 13.58
CA VAL A 364 10.70 10.32 14.76
C VAL A 364 9.97 9.03 15.09
N ILE A 365 10.70 7.92 15.14
CA ILE A 365 10.22 6.64 15.65
C ILE A 365 10.83 6.44 17.02
N ARG A 366 9.99 6.22 18.02
CA ARG A 366 10.43 5.87 19.37
C ARG A 366 10.64 4.37 19.47
N LYS A 367 11.78 3.95 19.95
CA LYS A 367 11.94 2.56 20.39
C LYS A 367 11.15 2.43 21.69
N GLY A 368 9.93 1.90 21.61
CA GLY A 368 9.17 1.57 22.80
C GLY A 368 10.00 0.70 23.73
N GLU A 369 9.89 0.93 25.02
CA GLU A 369 10.34 -0.05 26.02
C GLU A 369 9.60 -1.36 25.70
N SER A 370 10.38 -2.38 25.30
CA SER A 370 9.91 -3.76 25.01
C SER A 370 9.48 -4.44 26.30
#